data_f0601c758410496e2358d9d9e8eee61c
#
_entry.id   f0601c758410496e2358d9d9e8eee61c
#
_cell.length_a   1.000
_cell.length_b   1.000
_cell.length_c   1.000
_cell.angle_alpha   90.00
_cell.angle_beta   90.00
_cell.angle_gamma   90.00
#
_symmetry.space_group_name_H-M   'P 1'
#
loop_
_entity.id
_entity.type
_entity.pdbx_description
1 polymer ?
#
loop_
_entity_poly.entity_id
_entity_poly.type
_entity_poly.pdbx_seq_one_letter_code
_entity_poly.pdbx_strand_id
1 'polypeptide(L)'
;MTTRNRQVMEEVWQPIKGYENLYEVSDQGRVRSLPGKRWNGQAVHKFKGRVLRPQSASRYLHVTLSCNGKIRSIKIHQLVAEVFLPPCPGVQGRRRNCYHIDHVNNEPWDNRASNLQWLTHYENVYVKAARTRDKLGRFA
;
A
#
# COMPACT_ATOMS: atom_id res chain seq x y z
N MET A 1 -17.96 25.68 5.32
CA MET A 1 -17.58 25.42 5.46
C MET A 1 -16.91 25.07 5.60
N THR A 2 -16.93 25.13 5.51
CA THR A 2 -16.23 24.78 5.60
C THR A 2 -15.49 24.28 5.95
N THR A 3 -15.36 24.20 6.10
CA THR A 3 -14.49 23.83 6.67
C THR A 3 -14.27 22.71 6.84
N ARG A 4 -14.83 22.11 6.82
CA ARG A 4 -14.60 21.00 6.90
C ARG A 4 -13.91 20.46 6.08
N ASN A 5 -13.71 20.67 5.32
CA ASN A 5 -13.07 20.21 4.47
C ASN A 5 -11.85 20.26 4.56
N ARG A 6 -11.54 20.91 5.18
CA ARG A 6 -10.33 21.06 5.28
C ARG A 6 -9.77 20.19 6.01
N GLN A 7 -10.37 19.71 6.78
CA GLN A 7 -9.80 18.74 7.44
C GLN A 7 -9.64 17.64 6.60
N VAL A 8 -10.07 17.66 5.49
CA VAL A 8 -9.81 16.58 4.57
C VAL A 8 -8.45 16.80 4.00
N MET A 9 -7.53 15.96 4.32
CA MET A 9 -6.23 15.98 3.72
C MET A 9 -6.36 15.60 2.28
N GLU A 10 -5.74 16.34 1.40
CA GLU A 10 -5.71 15.95 0.01
C GLU A 10 -4.95 14.65 -0.15
N GLU A 11 -5.50 13.76 -0.93
CA GLU A 11 -4.83 12.50 -1.25
C GLU A 11 -3.64 12.76 -2.15
N VAL A 12 -2.49 12.24 -1.77
CA VAL A 12 -1.24 12.42 -2.50
C VAL A 12 -0.98 11.19 -3.35
N TRP A 13 -0.76 11.39 -4.64
CA TRP A 13 -0.48 10.32 -5.59
C TRP A 13 0.97 10.41 -6.05
N GLN A 14 1.64 9.27 -6.12
CA GLN A 14 3.01 9.20 -6.57
C GLN A 14 3.20 8.04 -7.55
N PRO A 15 4.15 8.16 -8.49
CA PRO A 15 4.41 7.06 -9.43
C PRO A 15 4.86 5.81 -8.70
N ILE A 16 4.45 4.66 -9.22
CA ILE A 16 4.91 3.36 -8.70
C ILE A 16 6.24 3.05 -9.38
N LYS A 17 7.25 2.75 -8.59
CA LYS A 17 8.57 2.42 -9.09
C LYS A 17 8.51 1.23 -10.04
N GLY A 18 9.08 1.38 -11.21
CA GLY A 18 9.01 0.37 -12.26
C GLY A 18 7.80 0.48 -13.16
N TYR A 19 6.83 1.32 -12.79
CA TYR A 19 5.60 1.52 -13.54
C TYR A 19 5.31 3.00 -13.76
N GLU A 20 6.35 3.81 -13.77
CA GLU A 20 6.22 5.25 -14.02
C GLU A 20 5.47 5.48 -15.33
N ASN A 21 4.61 6.49 -15.35
CA ASN A 21 3.74 6.82 -16.47
C ASN A 21 2.63 5.81 -16.74
N LEU A 22 2.57 4.72 -15.97
CA LEU A 22 1.53 3.70 -16.11
C LEU A 22 0.58 3.67 -14.93
N TYR A 23 1.12 3.71 -13.72
CA TYR A 23 0.33 3.59 -12.50
C TYR A 23 0.88 4.51 -11.41
N GLU A 24 -0.03 4.92 -10.54
CA GLU A 24 0.31 5.67 -9.33
C GLU A 24 -0.35 5.05 -8.12
N VAL A 25 0.27 5.25 -6.96
CA VAL A 25 -0.29 4.81 -5.68
C VAL A 25 -0.49 6.04 -4.80
N SER A 26 -1.55 6.02 -3.99
CA SER A 26 -1.83 7.14 -3.10
C SER A 26 -1.47 6.81 -1.65
N ASP A 27 -1.31 7.86 -0.85
CA ASP A 27 -1.08 7.72 0.58
C ASP A 27 -2.34 7.24 1.33
N GLN A 28 -3.46 7.14 0.63
CA GLN A 28 -4.69 6.57 1.18
C GLN A 28 -4.87 5.09 0.82
N GLY A 29 -3.87 4.49 0.16
CA GLY A 29 -3.91 3.06 -0.15
C GLY A 29 -4.65 2.73 -1.42
N ARG A 30 -4.78 3.68 -2.35
CA ARG A 30 -5.42 3.43 -3.63
C ARG A 30 -4.39 3.39 -4.75
N VAL A 31 -4.67 2.62 -5.78
CA VAL A 31 -3.81 2.51 -6.96
C VAL A 31 -4.65 2.90 -8.17
N ARG A 32 -4.07 3.68 -9.06
CA ARG A 32 -4.76 4.07 -10.29
C ARG A 32 -3.88 3.90 -11.50
N SER A 33 -4.51 3.57 -12.64
CA SER A 33 -3.84 3.61 -13.92
C SER A 33 -3.92 5.03 -14.46
N LEU A 34 -2.91 5.42 -15.22
CA LEU A 34 -2.86 6.74 -15.83
C LEU A 34 -3.44 6.70 -17.23
N PRO A 35 -4.00 7.83 -17.71
CA PRO A 35 -4.47 7.89 -19.10
C PRO A 35 -3.33 7.65 -20.05
N GLY A 36 -3.63 7.11 -21.22
CA GLY A 36 -2.59 6.86 -22.19
C GLY A 36 -3.14 6.22 -23.45
N LYS A 37 -2.22 5.72 -24.26
CA LYS A 37 -2.53 5.04 -25.51
C LYS A 37 -1.87 3.67 -25.49
N ARG A 38 -2.56 2.69 -26.03
CA ARG A 38 -2.02 1.33 -26.12
C ARG A 38 -2.29 0.74 -27.49
N TRP A 39 -1.34 0.00 -27.96
CA TRP A 39 -1.48 -0.81 -29.16
C TRP A 39 -2.11 -2.15 -28.77
N ASN A 40 -3.17 -2.54 -29.47
CA ASN A 40 -3.86 -3.79 -29.13
C ASN A 40 -3.62 -4.90 -30.15
N GLY A 41 -2.63 -4.74 -31.03
CA GLY A 41 -2.36 -5.69 -32.10
C GLY A 41 -2.95 -5.28 -33.43
N GLN A 42 -3.83 -4.28 -33.45
CA GLN A 42 -4.46 -3.78 -34.67
C GLN A 42 -4.42 -2.27 -34.76
N ALA A 43 -4.61 -1.59 -33.66
CA ALA A 43 -4.69 -0.13 -33.66
C ALA A 43 -4.27 0.41 -32.31
N VAL A 44 -3.96 1.71 -32.28
CA VAL A 44 -3.70 2.44 -31.04
C VAL A 44 -5.01 2.87 -30.45
N HIS A 45 -5.23 2.51 -29.19
CA HIS A 45 -6.42 2.91 -28.44
C HIS A 45 -6.06 3.86 -27.33
N LYS A 46 -6.87 4.89 -27.16
CA LYS A 46 -6.79 5.77 -26.00
C LYS A 46 -7.56 5.11 -24.86
N PHE A 47 -7.07 5.24 -23.65
CA PHE A 47 -7.80 4.81 -22.48
C PHE A 47 -7.69 5.87 -21.39
N LYS A 48 -8.74 5.95 -20.58
CA LYS A 48 -8.76 6.84 -19.42
C LYS A 48 -8.13 6.13 -18.24
N GLY A 49 -7.41 6.88 -17.42
CA GLY A 49 -6.96 6.32 -16.16
C GLY A 49 -8.15 6.03 -15.25
N ARG A 50 -7.97 5.09 -14.35
CA ARG A 50 -9.01 4.76 -13.37
C ARG A 50 -8.39 4.22 -12.10
N VAL A 51 -9.11 4.36 -11.00
CA VAL A 51 -8.73 3.72 -9.76
C VAL A 51 -8.99 2.22 -9.90
N LEU A 52 -7.99 1.41 -9.61
CA LEU A 52 -8.10 -0.03 -9.74
C LEU A 52 -8.87 -0.60 -8.55
N ARG A 53 -9.68 -1.61 -8.83
CA ARG A 53 -10.41 -2.30 -7.78
C ARG A 53 -9.46 -3.24 -7.05
N PRO A 54 -9.31 -3.11 -5.72
CA PRO A 54 -8.48 -4.05 -4.97
C PRO A 54 -9.07 -5.45 -5.00
N GLN A 55 -8.19 -6.44 -5.03
CA GLN A 55 -8.56 -7.84 -5.00
C GLN A 55 -8.13 -8.44 -3.66
N SER A 56 -8.92 -9.37 -3.15
CA SER A 56 -8.66 -9.94 -1.83
C SER A 56 -8.63 -11.46 -1.87
N ALA A 57 -7.78 -12.01 -2.73
CA ALA A 57 -7.62 -13.46 -2.80
C ALA A 57 -6.94 -14.02 -1.55
N SER A 58 -6.34 -13.17 -0.73
CA SER A 58 -5.69 -13.55 0.51
C SER A 58 -6.06 -12.56 1.59
N ARG A 59 -5.40 -12.65 2.72
CA ARG A 59 -5.61 -11.71 3.83
C ARG A 59 -5.36 -10.25 3.43
N TYR A 60 -4.42 -10.02 2.51
CA TYR A 60 -4.02 -8.68 2.14
C TYR A 60 -4.58 -8.29 0.78
N LEU A 61 -4.95 -7.02 0.64
CA LEU A 61 -5.42 -6.51 -0.64
C LEU A 61 -4.26 -6.36 -1.62
N HIS A 62 -4.53 -6.70 -2.87
CA HIS A 62 -3.54 -6.57 -3.93
C HIS A 62 -4.18 -6.04 -5.20
N VAL A 63 -3.35 -5.57 -6.11
CA VAL A 63 -3.76 -5.13 -7.44
C VAL A 63 -2.90 -5.84 -8.47
N THR A 64 -3.41 -5.95 -9.67
CA THR A 64 -2.68 -6.54 -10.78
C THR A 64 -2.20 -5.43 -11.70
N LEU A 65 -0.89 -5.35 -11.89
CA LEU A 65 -0.25 -4.34 -12.73
C LEU A 65 0.33 -5.00 -13.97
N SER A 66 0.28 -4.28 -15.08
CA SER A 66 0.76 -4.77 -16.36
C SER A 66 1.77 -3.79 -16.95
N CYS A 67 2.90 -4.31 -17.42
CA CYS A 67 3.93 -3.51 -18.06
C CYS A 67 4.64 -4.38 -19.09
N ASN A 68 4.71 -3.91 -20.33
CA ASN A 68 5.41 -4.62 -21.41
C ASN A 68 4.96 -6.07 -21.55
N GLY A 69 3.65 -6.31 -21.45
CA GLY A 69 3.08 -7.63 -21.58
C GLY A 69 3.24 -8.53 -20.37
N LYS A 70 3.91 -8.05 -19.33
CA LYS A 70 4.08 -8.81 -18.09
C LYS A 70 3.07 -8.35 -17.05
N ILE A 71 2.46 -9.31 -16.40
CA ILE A 71 1.42 -9.05 -15.40
C ILE A 71 1.92 -9.52 -14.04
N ARG A 72 1.78 -8.66 -13.03
CA ARG A 72 2.18 -9.00 -11.65
C ARG A 72 1.09 -8.60 -10.69
N SER A 73 0.86 -9.45 -9.71
CA SER A 73 -0.01 -9.15 -8.59
C SER A 73 0.86 -8.62 -7.46
N ILE A 74 0.57 -7.42 -6.97
CA ILE A 74 1.38 -6.77 -5.94
C ILE A 74 0.48 -6.31 -4.81
N LYS A 75 0.89 -6.56 -3.59
CA LYS A 75 0.13 -6.15 -2.42
C LYS A 75 0.16 -4.64 -2.27
N ILE A 76 -0.99 -4.05 -1.98
CA ILE A 76 -1.12 -2.60 -1.91
C ILE A 76 -0.25 -2.01 -0.81
N HIS A 77 -0.20 -2.66 0.37
CA HIS A 77 0.62 -2.12 1.45
C HIS A 77 2.11 -2.07 1.09
N GLN A 78 2.58 -2.97 0.23
CA GLN A 78 3.95 -2.92 -0.25
C GLN A 78 4.18 -1.70 -1.14
N LEU A 79 3.23 -1.40 -2.01
CA LEU A 79 3.33 -0.22 -2.89
C LEU A 79 3.32 1.07 -2.09
N VAL A 80 2.43 1.16 -1.11
CA VAL A 80 2.33 2.36 -0.27
C VAL A 80 3.60 2.53 0.56
N ALA A 81 4.08 1.47 1.18
CA ALA A 81 5.28 1.54 2.01
C ALA A 81 6.50 1.94 1.21
N GLU A 82 6.65 1.40 0.02
CA GLU A 82 7.80 1.70 -0.83
C GLU A 82 7.86 3.17 -1.21
N VAL A 83 6.71 3.80 -1.39
CA VAL A 83 6.65 5.19 -1.86
C VAL A 83 6.56 6.19 -0.70
N PHE A 84 5.78 5.90 0.33
CA PHE A 84 5.43 6.89 1.35
C PHE A 84 6.10 6.67 2.70
N LEU A 85 6.55 5.48 3.03
CA LEU A 85 7.26 5.25 4.28
C LEU A 85 8.74 5.57 4.11
N PRO A 86 9.44 5.89 5.21
CA PRO A 86 10.90 5.97 5.16
C PRO A 86 11.48 4.63 4.69
N PRO A 87 12.70 4.62 4.18
CA PRO A 87 13.32 3.36 3.80
C PRO A 87 13.33 2.37 4.97
N CYS A 88 13.24 1.08 4.62
CA CYS A 88 13.29 0.03 5.63
C CYS A 88 14.58 0.18 6.46
N PRO A 89 14.48 0.19 7.80
CA PRO A 89 15.65 0.43 8.65
C PRO A 89 16.69 -0.68 8.64
N GLY A 90 16.39 -1.81 8.05
CA GLY A 90 17.30 -2.94 8.01
C GLY A 90 16.93 -3.91 6.92
N VAL A 91 17.12 -5.20 7.19
CA VAL A 91 16.82 -6.24 6.21
C VAL A 91 15.35 -6.62 6.27
N GLN A 92 14.72 -6.70 5.12
CA GLN A 92 13.33 -7.17 5.03
C GLN A 92 13.32 -8.69 5.03
N GLY A 93 12.33 -9.27 5.70
CA GLY A 93 12.18 -10.71 5.71
C GLY A 93 11.33 -11.19 6.87
N ARG A 94 11.28 -12.52 7.03
CA ARG A 94 10.46 -13.16 8.05
C ARG A 94 11.22 -13.56 9.30
N ARG A 95 12.53 -13.39 9.29
CA ARG A 95 13.33 -13.76 10.46
C ARG A 95 13.09 -12.78 11.60
N ARG A 96 13.42 -13.20 12.80
CA ARG A 96 13.15 -12.45 14.01
C ARG A 96 13.59 -10.99 13.96
N ASN A 97 14.77 -10.73 13.43
CA ASN A 97 15.31 -9.37 13.36
C ASN A 97 15.14 -8.70 12.01
N CYS A 98 14.35 -9.30 11.12
CA CYS A 98 14.07 -8.71 9.83
C CYS A 98 12.78 -7.91 9.89
N TYR A 99 12.72 -6.88 9.05
CA TYR A 99 11.59 -5.96 9.03
C TYR A 99 10.52 -6.40 8.05
N HIS A 100 9.30 -6.11 8.40
CA HIS A 100 8.17 -6.24 7.50
C HIS A 100 7.21 -5.08 7.74
N ILE A 101 6.28 -4.90 6.81
CA ILE A 101 5.29 -3.84 6.91
C ILE A 101 4.16 -4.32 7.82
N ASP A 102 3.84 -3.49 8.81
CA ASP A 102 2.80 -3.81 9.78
C ASP A 102 1.66 -2.80 9.66
N HIS A 103 0.44 -3.29 9.82
CA HIS A 103 -0.74 -2.45 9.89
C HIS A 103 -0.96 -2.06 11.35
N VAL A 104 -0.82 -0.76 11.67
CA VAL A 104 -0.85 -0.26 13.04
C VAL A 104 -2.12 -0.71 13.78
N ASN A 105 -3.26 -0.62 13.11
CA ASN A 105 -4.56 -0.99 13.71
C ASN A 105 -4.92 -2.47 13.53
N ASN A 106 -4.01 -3.29 13.00
CA ASN A 106 -4.23 -4.71 12.72
C ASN A 106 -5.30 -5.01 11.68
N GLU A 107 -5.69 -4.02 10.88
CA GLU A 107 -6.67 -4.23 9.81
C GLU A 107 -5.93 -4.30 8.47
N PRO A 108 -5.83 -5.48 7.88
CA PRO A 108 -5.00 -5.68 6.68
C PRO A 108 -5.53 -4.97 5.42
N TRP A 109 -6.76 -4.51 5.44
CA TRP A 109 -7.32 -3.75 4.33
C TRP A 109 -7.09 -2.24 4.44
N ASP A 110 -6.60 -1.75 5.58
CA ASP A 110 -6.37 -0.33 5.80
C ASP A 110 -4.94 0.02 5.42
N ASN A 111 -4.73 0.33 4.15
CA ASN A 111 -3.41 0.55 3.58
C ASN A 111 -3.02 2.03 3.48
N ARG A 112 -3.64 2.89 4.27
CA ARG A 112 -3.20 4.29 4.35
C ARG A 112 -1.77 4.34 4.87
N ALA A 113 -0.97 5.23 4.32
CA ALA A 113 0.42 5.37 4.74
C ALA A 113 0.52 5.62 6.26
N SER A 114 -0.42 6.40 6.82
CA SER A 114 -0.44 6.68 8.24
C SER A 114 -0.70 5.44 9.11
N ASN A 115 -1.20 4.36 8.51
CA ASN A 115 -1.49 3.11 9.22
C ASN A 115 -0.42 2.05 8.99
N LEU A 116 0.66 2.37 8.30
CA LEU A 116 1.71 1.40 8.00
C LEU A 116 2.99 1.79 8.70
N GLN A 117 3.76 0.78 9.11
CA GLN A 117 5.04 1.00 9.76
C GLN A 117 5.95 -0.19 9.52
N TRP A 118 7.25 0.02 9.68
CA TRP A 118 8.23 -1.05 9.65
C TRP A 118 8.41 -1.60 11.04
N LEU A 119 8.21 -2.91 11.21
CA LEU A 119 8.48 -3.60 12.46
C LEU A 119 9.27 -4.86 12.19
N THR A 120 10.12 -5.24 13.15
CA THR A 120 10.69 -6.58 13.11
C THR A 120 9.65 -7.59 13.56
N HIS A 121 9.87 -8.83 13.25
CA HIS A 121 8.99 -9.89 13.71
C HIS A 121 8.92 -9.89 15.24
N TYR A 122 10.06 -9.71 15.90
CA TYR A 122 10.10 -9.63 17.36
C TYR A 122 9.22 -8.51 17.90
N GLU A 123 9.35 -7.31 17.34
CA GLU A 123 8.54 -6.18 17.78
C GLU A 123 7.05 -6.43 17.57
N ASN A 124 6.70 -7.03 16.45
CA ASN A 124 5.30 -7.30 16.16
C ASN A 124 4.70 -8.29 17.15
N VAL A 125 5.42 -9.37 17.43
CA VAL A 125 4.93 -10.44 18.30
C VAL A 125 4.93 -10.04 19.76
N TYR A 126 6.00 -9.41 20.23
CA TYR A 126 6.19 -9.21 21.67
C TYR A 126 5.88 -7.80 22.14
N VAL A 127 6.24 -6.80 21.36
CA VAL A 127 6.06 -5.41 21.81
C VAL A 127 4.68 -4.90 21.47
N LYS A 128 4.26 -5.07 20.23
CA LYS A 128 2.96 -4.59 19.79
C LYS A 128 1.81 -5.34 20.47
N ALA A 129 1.93 -6.64 20.60
CA ALA A 129 0.90 -7.44 21.25
C ALA A 129 0.73 -7.04 22.71
N ALA A 130 1.82 -6.78 23.42
CA ALA A 130 1.76 -6.33 24.80
C ALA A 130 1.08 -4.97 24.92
N ARG A 131 1.43 -4.03 24.04
CA ARG A 131 0.79 -2.71 24.03
C ARG A 131 -0.71 -2.81 23.75
N THR A 132 -1.10 -3.68 22.86
CA THR A 132 -2.50 -3.88 22.55
C THR A 132 -3.26 -4.43 23.76
N ARG A 133 -2.67 -5.38 24.47
CA ARG A 133 -3.27 -5.94 25.68
C ARG A 133 -3.46 -4.88 26.74
N ASP A 134 -2.40 -4.12 27.02
CA ASP A 134 -2.48 -3.06 28.01
C ASP A 134 -3.54 -2.04 27.65
N LYS A 135 -3.60 -1.65 26.39
CA LYS A 135 -4.56 -0.67 25.92
C LYS A 135 -5.99 -1.16 26.11
N LEU A 136 -6.22 -2.45 25.99
CA LEU A 136 -7.55 -3.02 26.18
C LEU A 136 -7.87 -3.30 27.64
N GLY A 137 -6.93 -3.06 28.55
CA GLY A 137 -7.12 -3.35 29.97
C GLY A 137 -7.12 -4.81 30.30
N ARG A 138 -6.58 -5.63 29.42
CA ARG A 138 -6.48 -7.08 29.62
C ARG A 138 -5.03 -7.50 29.55
N PHE A 139 -4.65 -8.49 30.27
CA PHE A 139 -3.29 -8.99 30.24
C PHE A 139 -2.26 -7.93 30.63
N ALA A 140 -2.67 -6.97 31.38
CA ALA A 140 -1.77 -5.91 31.87
C ALA A 140 -0.65 -6.49 32.72
#